data_b6b0a7dd2ecbded1a402c1d0a969eb9b
#
_entry.id   b6b0a7dd2ecbded1a402c1d0a969eb9b
#
_cell.length_a   1.000
_cell.length_b   1.000
_cell.length_c   1.000
_cell.angle_alpha   90.00
_cell.angle_beta   90.00
_cell.angle_gamma   90.00
#
_symmetry.space_group_name_H-M   'P 1'
#
loop_
_entity.id
_entity.type
_entity.pdbx_description
1 polymer ?
#
loop_
_entity_poly.entity_id
_entity_poly.type
_entity_poly.pdbx_seq_one_letter_code
_entity_poly.pdbx_strand_id
1 'polypeptide(L)'
;MSILAFSGFINCFLILILGIFVYLRDKSKKENQLFFLFSLALSFWQLNYGFWQAVQNEEKSIFFLRLLMVGSIFSSVFLYHLSLILLNLEERRRKSLILLYSISFLIIILIFTPFFVSKIKNYSFYSYWPQAGIVANLNIVLGLALVVITFGTLIKNYFHLTGEKKKQIGYFILALGIAAIGGLFNLPQWYGFELYPYGNFVIFLYPLIIAFAITRYHLFNIKVILTEMLVGVMGILLLIQVFLAPTLTWRISSLAIFLFFCFLGHQLINYSHEEEKKREEAEKLAIRERALRERAEKIANEYKRLDETKTMFLSLASHQLRTPLSSMKGYLELALSGNYGKVEGKAREFIESVEMANEREINLVNDLLDLNKLQTGK
;
A
#
# COMPACT_ATOMS: atom_id res chain seq x y z
N MET A 1 14.11 -12.98 38.24
CA MET A 1 13.73 -13.24 36.82
C MET A 1 14.94 -12.90 35.97
N SER A 2 15.37 -13.80 35.09
CA SER A 2 16.53 -13.56 34.21
C SER A 2 16.23 -12.45 33.19
N ILE A 3 17.26 -11.73 32.73
CA ILE A 3 17.13 -10.73 31.67
C ILE A 3 16.59 -11.38 30.37
N LEU A 4 16.94 -12.65 30.11
CA LEU A 4 16.44 -13.41 28.98
C LEU A 4 14.93 -13.66 29.08
N ALA A 5 14.43 -14.03 30.27
CA ALA A 5 13.00 -14.19 30.50
C ALA A 5 12.24 -12.88 30.28
N PHE A 6 12.78 -11.76 30.79
CA PHE A 6 12.20 -10.44 30.62
C PHE A 6 12.11 -10.03 29.15
N SER A 7 13.18 -10.27 28.37
CA SER A 7 13.17 -9.97 26.93
C SER A 7 12.09 -10.75 26.16
N GLY A 8 11.86 -12.02 26.54
CA GLY A 8 10.79 -12.84 25.96
C GLY A 8 9.40 -12.25 26.21
N PHE A 9 9.11 -11.83 27.44
CA PHE A 9 7.81 -11.23 27.79
C PHE A 9 7.58 -9.89 27.09
N ILE A 10 8.60 -9.02 27.01
CA ILE A 10 8.48 -7.74 26.28
C ILE A 10 8.22 -7.99 24.81
N ASN A 11 8.99 -8.87 24.16
CA ASN A 11 8.81 -9.18 22.75
C ASN A 11 7.43 -9.77 22.49
N CYS A 12 6.94 -10.69 23.34
CA CYS A 12 5.59 -11.24 23.25
C CYS A 12 4.54 -10.11 23.20
N PHE A 13 4.62 -9.20 24.16
CA PHE A 13 3.66 -8.11 24.28
C PHE A 13 3.66 -7.17 23.09
N LEU A 14 4.83 -6.70 22.63
CA LEU A 14 4.95 -5.79 21.51
C LEU A 14 4.45 -6.42 20.20
N ILE A 15 4.80 -7.69 19.94
CA ILE A 15 4.40 -8.39 18.73
C ILE A 15 2.90 -8.66 18.73
N LEU A 16 2.33 -9.06 19.88
CA LEU A 16 0.90 -9.35 20.00
C LEU A 16 0.05 -8.10 19.78
N ILE A 17 0.44 -6.98 20.39
CA ILE A 17 -0.28 -5.70 20.22
C ILE A 17 -0.26 -5.27 18.76
N LEU A 18 0.90 -5.34 18.11
CA LEU A 18 1.01 -4.99 16.69
C LEU A 18 0.11 -5.89 15.82
N GLY A 19 0.09 -7.20 16.09
CA GLY A 19 -0.78 -8.14 15.39
C GLY A 19 -2.27 -7.84 15.57
N ILE A 20 -2.70 -7.60 16.80
CA ILE A 20 -4.08 -7.21 17.14
C ILE A 20 -4.45 -5.89 16.44
N PHE A 21 -3.57 -4.89 16.50
CA PHE A 21 -3.78 -3.60 15.87
C PHE A 21 -4.04 -3.73 14.35
N VAL A 22 -3.18 -4.46 13.64
CA VAL A 22 -3.34 -4.69 12.19
C VAL A 22 -4.65 -5.42 11.88
N TYR A 23 -5.00 -6.43 12.67
CA TYR A 23 -6.23 -7.20 12.49
C TYR A 23 -7.49 -6.37 12.70
N LEU A 24 -7.52 -5.56 13.78
CA LEU A 24 -8.70 -4.74 14.12
C LEU A 24 -8.94 -3.62 13.11
N ARG A 25 -7.91 -3.18 12.40
CA ARG A 25 -8.03 -2.11 11.42
C ARG A 25 -8.85 -2.51 10.18
N ASP A 26 -8.67 -3.74 9.70
CA ASP A 26 -9.51 -4.30 8.64
C ASP A 26 -9.51 -5.83 8.72
N LYS A 27 -10.54 -6.37 9.38
CA LYS A 27 -10.71 -7.81 9.60
C LYS A 27 -11.03 -8.60 8.34
N SER A 28 -11.47 -7.93 7.26
CA SER A 28 -11.88 -8.58 6.02
C SER A 28 -10.70 -8.97 5.14
N LYS A 29 -9.55 -8.29 5.30
CA LYS A 29 -8.36 -8.54 4.48
C LYS A 29 -7.58 -9.75 4.93
N LYS A 30 -7.31 -10.66 4.00
CA LYS A 30 -6.54 -11.88 4.25
C LYS A 30 -5.12 -11.59 4.76
N GLU A 31 -4.45 -10.56 4.23
CA GLU A 31 -3.13 -10.15 4.68
C GLU A 31 -3.11 -9.75 6.17
N ASN A 32 -4.14 -9.05 6.64
CA ASN A 32 -4.27 -8.64 8.04
C ASN A 32 -4.56 -9.84 8.95
N GLN A 33 -5.43 -10.75 8.50
CA GLN A 33 -5.73 -12.01 9.22
C GLN A 33 -4.46 -12.85 9.38
N LEU A 34 -3.69 -13.02 8.30
CA LEU A 34 -2.46 -13.82 8.34
C LEU A 34 -1.33 -13.14 9.09
N PHE A 35 -1.22 -11.82 9.02
CA PHE A 35 -0.28 -11.09 9.85
C PHE A 35 -0.60 -11.24 11.34
N PHE A 36 -1.89 -11.22 11.70
CA PHE A 36 -2.32 -11.50 13.08
C PHE A 36 -1.96 -12.92 13.52
N LEU A 37 -2.26 -13.94 12.70
CA LEU A 37 -1.91 -15.34 12.99
C LEU A 37 -0.39 -15.52 13.12
N PHE A 38 0.40 -14.92 12.27
CA PHE A 38 1.85 -14.88 12.35
C PHE A 38 2.32 -14.23 13.66
N SER A 39 1.77 -13.05 13.99
CA SER A 39 2.09 -12.33 15.23
C SER A 39 1.68 -13.11 16.47
N LEU A 40 0.53 -13.80 16.44
CA LEU A 40 0.05 -14.66 17.53
C LEU A 40 1.00 -15.83 17.75
N ALA A 41 1.42 -16.53 16.68
CA ALA A 41 2.36 -17.64 16.76
C ALA A 41 3.74 -17.20 17.26
N LEU A 42 4.23 -16.05 16.78
CA LEU A 42 5.51 -15.48 17.20
C LEU A 42 5.46 -14.98 18.65
N SER A 43 4.34 -14.38 19.07
CA SER A 43 4.11 -13.99 20.46
C SER A 43 4.04 -15.21 21.39
N PHE A 44 3.38 -16.28 20.94
CA PHE A 44 3.32 -17.54 21.68
C PHE A 44 4.71 -18.16 21.84
N TRP A 45 5.55 -18.08 20.80
CA TRP A 45 6.95 -18.49 20.88
C TRP A 45 7.71 -17.67 21.94
N GLN A 46 7.60 -16.34 21.91
CA GLN A 46 8.27 -15.45 22.84
C GLN A 46 7.77 -15.57 24.29
N LEU A 47 6.47 -15.79 24.48
CA LEU A 47 5.88 -16.05 25.80
C LEU A 47 6.48 -17.29 26.45
N ASN A 48 6.51 -18.39 25.69
CA ASN A 48 7.07 -19.63 26.18
C ASN A 48 8.60 -19.58 26.32
N TYR A 49 9.30 -18.74 25.53
CA TYR A 49 10.70 -18.44 25.76
C TYR A 49 10.91 -17.76 27.13
N GLY A 50 10.06 -16.77 27.44
CA GLY A 50 10.10 -16.10 28.73
C GLY A 50 9.87 -17.06 29.91
N PHE A 51 8.84 -17.91 29.83
CA PHE A 51 8.58 -18.90 30.86
C PHE A 51 9.71 -19.94 30.96
N TRP A 52 10.18 -20.47 29.82
CA TRP A 52 11.30 -21.39 29.79
C TRP A 52 12.56 -20.83 30.52
N GLN A 53 12.90 -19.58 30.23
CA GLN A 53 14.05 -18.91 30.85
C GLN A 53 13.82 -18.49 32.35
N ALA A 54 12.57 -18.50 32.81
CA ALA A 54 12.21 -18.19 34.20
C ALA A 54 12.18 -19.39 35.13
N VAL A 55 11.94 -20.61 34.62
CA VAL A 55 11.84 -21.81 35.44
C VAL A 55 13.19 -22.40 35.75
N GLN A 56 13.30 -22.98 36.97
CA GLN A 56 14.50 -23.68 37.49
C GLN A 56 14.19 -25.14 37.77
N ASN A 57 13.46 -25.81 36.88
CA ASN A 57 13.08 -27.20 36.98
C ASN A 57 13.11 -27.79 35.56
N GLU A 58 13.75 -28.96 35.42
CA GLU A 58 13.99 -29.60 34.14
C GLU A 58 12.69 -29.97 33.41
N GLU A 59 11.76 -30.58 34.10
CA GLU A 59 10.49 -31.03 33.51
C GLU A 59 9.66 -29.86 32.98
N LYS A 60 9.52 -28.80 33.79
CA LYS A 60 8.84 -27.57 33.37
C LYS A 60 9.57 -26.87 32.24
N SER A 61 10.90 -26.89 32.24
CA SER A 61 11.73 -26.33 31.18
C SER A 61 11.44 -27.02 29.84
N ILE A 62 11.43 -28.37 29.82
CA ILE A 62 11.09 -29.16 28.63
C ILE A 62 9.64 -28.89 28.18
N PHE A 63 8.71 -28.75 29.12
CA PHE A 63 7.32 -28.43 28.79
C PHE A 63 7.17 -27.10 28.05
N PHE A 64 7.71 -26.01 28.61
CA PHE A 64 7.65 -24.69 27.95
C PHE A 64 8.41 -24.63 26.62
N LEU A 65 9.50 -25.40 26.53
CA LEU A 65 10.26 -25.55 25.31
C LEU A 65 9.45 -26.23 24.19
N ARG A 66 8.68 -27.27 24.50
CA ARG A 66 7.77 -27.91 23.54
C ARG A 66 6.72 -26.95 23.04
N LEU A 67 6.11 -26.18 23.93
CA LEU A 67 5.15 -25.13 23.56
C LEU A 67 5.79 -24.02 22.70
N LEU A 68 7.03 -23.62 23.03
CA LEU A 68 7.80 -22.69 22.25
C LEU A 68 7.96 -23.16 20.79
N MET A 69 8.28 -24.45 20.60
CA MET A 69 8.48 -25.02 19.27
C MET A 69 7.19 -25.07 18.44
N VAL A 70 6.04 -25.25 19.07
CA VAL A 70 4.74 -25.09 18.39
C VAL A 70 4.59 -23.70 17.79
N GLY A 71 4.93 -22.65 18.56
CA GLY A 71 4.93 -21.28 18.07
C GLY A 71 5.92 -21.05 16.93
N SER A 72 7.11 -21.65 17.01
CA SER A 72 8.16 -21.57 15.98
C SER A 72 7.69 -22.14 14.63
N ILE A 73 7.06 -23.29 14.62
CA ILE A 73 6.54 -23.94 13.40
C ILE A 73 5.47 -23.06 12.75
N PHE A 74 4.45 -22.70 13.51
CA PHE A 74 3.34 -21.90 12.98
C PHE A 74 3.79 -20.54 12.50
N SER A 75 4.71 -19.85 13.22
CA SER A 75 5.24 -18.56 12.76
C SER A 75 5.93 -18.68 11.41
N SER A 76 6.72 -19.72 11.17
CA SER A 76 7.41 -19.94 9.90
C SER A 76 6.45 -20.19 8.74
N VAL A 77 5.40 -20.99 8.94
CA VAL A 77 4.40 -21.31 7.92
C VAL A 77 3.50 -20.11 7.64
N PHE A 78 3.02 -19.42 8.67
CA PHE A 78 2.20 -18.21 8.48
C PHE A 78 2.99 -17.09 7.80
N LEU A 79 4.29 -16.96 8.10
CA LEU A 79 5.17 -16.00 7.43
C LEU A 79 5.29 -16.30 5.94
N TYR A 80 5.53 -17.57 5.58
CA TYR A 80 5.58 -17.96 4.16
C TYR A 80 4.25 -17.71 3.47
N HIS A 81 3.13 -18.10 4.08
CA HIS A 81 1.79 -17.86 3.53
C HIS A 81 1.50 -16.35 3.37
N LEU A 82 1.80 -15.54 4.38
CA LEU A 82 1.67 -14.08 4.32
C LEU A 82 2.49 -13.49 3.17
N SER A 83 3.73 -13.94 3.00
CA SER A 83 4.58 -13.45 1.90
C SER A 83 4.00 -13.77 0.52
N LEU A 84 3.36 -14.93 0.35
CA LEU A 84 2.67 -15.30 -0.88
C LEU A 84 1.45 -14.41 -1.15
N ILE A 85 0.66 -14.07 -0.12
CA ILE A 85 -0.47 -13.14 -0.28
C ILE A 85 0.02 -11.74 -0.64
N LEU A 86 1.02 -11.20 0.06
CA LEU A 86 1.58 -9.88 -0.22
C LEU A 86 2.11 -9.75 -1.66
N LEU A 87 2.54 -10.87 -2.26
CA LEU A 87 3.04 -10.95 -3.64
C LEU A 87 2.01 -11.44 -4.65
N ASN A 88 0.76 -11.72 -4.25
CA ASN A 88 -0.31 -12.30 -5.08
C ASN A 88 0.07 -13.67 -5.70
N LEU A 89 0.79 -14.52 -4.96
CA LEU A 89 1.27 -15.83 -5.39
C LEU A 89 0.53 -17.01 -4.71
N GLU A 90 -0.46 -16.74 -3.85
CA GLU A 90 -1.19 -17.74 -3.04
C GLU A 90 -1.77 -18.87 -3.91
N GLU A 91 -2.55 -18.51 -4.93
CA GLU A 91 -3.20 -19.45 -5.85
C GLU A 91 -2.19 -20.39 -6.54
N ARG A 92 -1.10 -19.83 -7.02
CA ARG A 92 -0.04 -20.59 -7.71
C ARG A 92 0.67 -21.58 -6.79
N ARG A 93 0.72 -21.33 -5.48
CA ARG A 93 1.43 -22.11 -4.48
C ARG A 93 0.52 -22.87 -3.51
N ARG A 94 -0.78 -22.95 -3.80
CA ARG A 94 -1.79 -23.57 -2.93
C ARG A 94 -1.44 -25.02 -2.51
N LYS A 95 -0.98 -25.86 -3.44
CA LYS A 95 -0.57 -27.25 -3.13
C LYS A 95 0.61 -27.29 -2.15
N SER A 96 1.60 -26.42 -2.35
CA SER A 96 2.75 -26.32 -1.42
C SER A 96 2.32 -25.86 -0.04
N LEU A 97 1.37 -24.93 0.07
CA LEU A 97 0.83 -24.49 1.36
C LEU A 97 0.14 -25.62 2.10
N ILE A 98 -0.75 -26.37 1.44
CA ILE A 98 -1.44 -27.53 2.05
C ILE A 98 -0.42 -28.53 2.58
N LEU A 99 0.58 -28.87 1.77
CA LEU A 99 1.64 -29.80 2.18
C LEU A 99 2.40 -29.31 3.41
N LEU A 100 2.78 -28.02 3.44
CA LEU A 100 3.52 -27.41 4.55
C LEU A 100 2.70 -27.40 5.84
N TYR A 101 1.41 -27.04 5.78
CA TYR A 101 0.52 -27.12 6.94
C TYR A 101 0.39 -28.55 7.46
N SER A 102 0.25 -29.55 6.57
CA SER A 102 0.17 -30.97 6.95
C SER A 102 1.45 -31.47 7.62
N ILE A 103 2.62 -31.14 7.04
CA ILE A 103 3.92 -31.51 7.64
C ILE A 103 4.09 -30.84 9.01
N SER A 104 3.74 -29.56 9.12
CA SER A 104 3.84 -28.81 10.37
C SER A 104 2.96 -29.41 11.46
N PHE A 105 1.74 -29.81 11.13
CA PHE A 105 0.84 -30.47 12.07
C PHE A 105 1.41 -31.84 12.56
N LEU A 106 2.00 -32.61 11.65
CA LEU A 106 2.66 -33.88 12.02
C LEU A 106 3.85 -33.64 12.97
N ILE A 107 4.70 -32.62 12.68
CA ILE A 107 5.85 -32.33 13.55
C ILE A 107 5.37 -31.87 14.94
N ILE A 108 4.28 -31.11 15.03
CA ILE A 108 3.71 -30.69 16.32
C ILE A 108 3.34 -31.90 17.18
N ILE A 109 2.73 -32.92 16.60
CA ILE A 109 2.43 -34.19 17.35
C ILE A 109 3.73 -34.82 17.82
N LEU A 110 4.76 -34.89 16.99
CA LEU A 110 6.05 -35.50 17.33
C LEU A 110 6.85 -34.73 18.39
N ILE A 111 6.66 -33.40 18.54
CA ILE A 111 7.32 -32.58 19.57
C ILE A 111 7.02 -33.11 21.00
N PHE A 112 5.83 -33.67 21.20
CA PHE A 112 5.45 -34.22 22.52
C PHE A 112 5.96 -35.64 22.78
N THR A 113 6.74 -36.22 21.87
CA THR A 113 7.39 -37.53 22.04
C THR A 113 8.76 -37.38 22.74
N PRO A 114 9.34 -38.50 23.27
CA PRO A 114 10.69 -38.50 23.83
C PRO A 114 11.80 -38.15 22.83
N PHE A 115 11.56 -38.30 21.54
CA PHE A 115 12.55 -38.01 20.46
C PHE A 115 12.81 -36.53 20.22
N PHE A 116 12.13 -35.63 20.93
CA PHE A 116 12.26 -34.18 20.75
C PHE A 116 13.58 -33.64 21.32
N VAL A 117 13.94 -33.99 22.55
CA VAL A 117 15.17 -33.59 23.24
C VAL A 117 16.05 -34.81 23.47
N SER A 118 17.33 -34.74 23.17
CA SER A 118 18.28 -35.81 23.38
C SER A 118 18.90 -35.77 24.78
N LYS A 119 19.28 -34.59 25.25
CA LYS A 119 19.92 -34.31 26.56
C LYS A 119 19.59 -32.92 27.04
N ILE A 120 19.73 -32.68 28.32
CA ILE A 120 19.79 -31.32 28.91
C ILE A 120 21.24 -30.99 29.21
N LYS A 121 21.68 -29.79 28.88
CA LYS A 121 23.02 -29.28 29.13
C LYS A 121 22.93 -28.03 30.01
N ASN A 122 23.84 -27.92 30.97
CA ASN A 122 23.98 -26.75 31.80
C ASN A 122 24.98 -25.78 31.15
N TYR A 123 24.56 -24.53 31.01
CA TYR A 123 25.40 -23.41 30.60
C TYR A 123 25.55 -22.39 31.76
N SER A 124 26.56 -21.56 31.71
CA SER A 124 26.82 -20.53 32.75
C SER A 124 25.65 -19.58 32.94
N PHE A 125 24.88 -19.33 31.89
CA PHE A 125 23.73 -18.40 31.88
C PHE A 125 22.37 -19.10 32.07
N TYR A 126 22.27 -20.44 31.90
CA TYR A 126 21.03 -21.18 32.10
C TYR A 126 21.27 -22.69 32.21
N SER A 127 20.71 -23.31 33.27
CA SER A 127 21.01 -24.68 33.63
C SER A 127 20.24 -25.76 32.85
N TYR A 128 19.18 -25.42 32.13
CA TYR A 128 18.30 -26.43 31.50
C TYR A 128 18.19 -26.21 29.99
N TRP A 129 19.33 -26.09 29.29
CA TRP A 129 19.32 -25.94 27.85
C TRP A 129 19.22 -27.29 27.15
N PRO A 130 18.23 -27.51 26.26
CA PRO A 130 18.08 -28.79 25.57
C PRO A 130 19.11 -28.95 24.46
N GLN A 131 19.51 -30.21 24.27
CA GLN A 131 20.23 -30.64 23.08
C GLN A 131 19.24 -31.23 22.09
N ALA A 132 19.40 -30.94 20.80
CA ALA A 132 18.44 -31.31 19.78
C ALA A 132 18.34 -32.84 19.65
N GLY A 133 17.14 -33.36 19.79
CA GLY A 133 16.77 -34.70 19.36
C GLY A 133 16.40 -34.72 17.87
N ILE A 134 16.02 -35.89 17.36
CA ILE A 134 15.67 -36.05 15.93
C ILE A 134 14.52 -35.14 15.55
N VAL A 135 13.47 -35.04 16.37
CA VAL A 135 12.29 -34.21 16.09
C VAL A 135 12.62 -32.72 16.16
N ALA A 136 13.46 -32.27 17.10
CA ALA A 136 13.92 -30.88 17.15
C ALA A 136 14.74 -30.53 15.91
N ASN A 137 15.63 -31.42 15.46
CA ASN A 137 16.38 -31.22 14.21
C ASN A 137 15.46 -31.11 12.99
N LEU A 138 14.44 -31.95 12.86
CA LEU A 138 13.44 -31.85 11.78
C LEU A 138 12.73 -30.50 11.81
N ASN A 139 12.33 -30.01 12.98
CA ASN A 139 11.71 -28.71 13.14
C ASN A 139 12.66 -27.57 12.76
N ILE A 140 13.90 -27.61 13.25
CA ILE A 140 14.93 -26.59 12.93
C ILE A 140 15.18 -26.54 11.41
N VAL A 141 15.38 -27.70 10.77
CA VAL A 141 15.60 -27.78 9.31
C VAL A 141 14.41 -27.26 8.54
N LEU A 142 13.17 -27.64 8.91
CA LEU A 142 11.96 -27.13 8.28
C LEU A 142 11.86 -25.60 8.44
N GLY A 143 12.05 -25.08 9.65
CA GLY A 143 12.01 -23.65 9.94
C GLY A 143 13.04 -22.87 9.12
N LEU A 144 14.30 -23.33 9.08
CA LEU A 144 15.35 -22.70 8.29
C LEU A 144 15.04 -22.75 6.79
N ALA A 145 14.58 -23.88 6.28
CA ALA A 145 14.18 -24.02 4.88
C ALA A 145 13.05 -23.03 4.52
N LEU A 146 12.03 -22.91 5.38
CA LEU A 146 10.94 -21.98 5.17
C LEU A 146 11.40 -20.51 5.21
N VAL A 147 12.29 -20.16 6.12
CA VAL A 147 12.90 -18.82 6.16
C VAL A 147 13.64 -18.55 4.85
N VAL A 148 14.51 -19.43 4.39
CA VAL A 148 15.26 -19.28 3.15
C VAL A 148 14.33 -19.17 1.93
N ILE A 149 13.31 -20.02 1.84
CA ILE A 149 12.32 -20.00 0.74
C ILE A 149 11.53 -18.69 0.78
N THR A 150 11.13 -18.23 1.96
CA THR A 150 10.39 -16.97 2.15
C THR A 150 11.22 -15.78 1.68
N PHE A 151 12.46 -15.65 2.17
CA PHE A 151 13.36 -14.57 1.77
C PHE A 151 13.70 -14.65 0.28
N GLY A 152 13.99 -15.83 -0.26
CA GLY A 152 14.23 -16.03 -1.68
C GLY A 152 13.03 -15.59 -2.53
N THR A 153 11.80 -15.91 -2.08
CA THR A 153 10.57 -15.49 -2.77
C THR A 153 10.37 -13.97 -2.69
N LEU A 154 10.54 -13.37 -1.51
CA LEU A 154 10.40 -11.92 -1.31
C LEU A 154 11.45 -11.15 -2.12
N ILE A 155 12.73 -11.52 -2.02
CA ILE A 155 13.84 -10.84 -2.69
C ILE A 155 13.72 -10.95 -4.22
N LYS A 156 13.42 -12.15 -4.75
CA LYS A 156 13.22 -12.34 -6.20
C LYS A 156 12.15 -11.40 -6.75
N ASN A 157 11.02 -11.27 -6.06
CA ASN A 157 9.92 -10.41 -6.52
C ASN A 157 10.17 -8.93 -6.22
N TYR A 158 10.94 -8.59 -5.19
CA TYR A 158 11.27 -7.21 -4.81
C TYR A 158 11.89 -6.39 -5.97
N PHE A 159 12.75 -7.01 -6.78
CA PHE A 159 13.40 -6.34 -7.91
C PHE A 159 12.43 -5.99 -9.04
N HIS A 160 11.29 -6.67 -9.14
CA HIS A 160 10.24 -6.40 -10.12
C HIS A 160 9.17 -5.41 -9.63
N LEU A 161 9.20 -5.03 -8.34
CA LEU A 161 8.27 -4.07 -7.76
C LEU A 161 8.72 -2.64 -7.97
N THR A 162 7.77 -1.72 -8.06
CA THR A 162 7.99 -0.27 -8.19
C THR A 162 7.14 0.51 -7.18
N GLY A 163 7.42 1.80 -7.02
CA GLY A 163 6.62 2.71 -6.20
C GLY A 163 6.55 2.34 -4.71
N GLU A 164 5.38 2.56 -4.11
CA GLU A 164 5.16 2.31 -2.68
C GLU A 164 5.24 0.83 -2.31
N LYS A 165 4.75 -0.06 -3.18
CA LYS A 165 4.79 -1.51 -2.94
C LYS A 165 6.22 -2.03 -2.74
N LYS A 166 7.17 -1.51 -3.51
CA LYS A 166 8.60 -1.84 -3.34
C LYS A 166 9.11 -1.45 -1.95
N LYS A 167 8.76 -0.24 -1.49
CA LYS A 167 9.14 0.23 -0.14
C LYS A 167 8.51 -0.63 0.95
N GLN A 168 7.22 -0.93 0.86
CA GLN A 168 6.50 -1.81 1.78
C GLN A 168 7.20 -3.17 1.95
N ILE A 169 7.45 -3.84 0.83
CA ILE A 169 8.12 -5.14 0.84
C ILE A 169 9.59 -5.03 1.31
N GLY A 170 10.29 -3.95 0.98
CA GLY A 170 11.65 -3.70 1.46
C GLY A 170 11.74 -3.60 2.99
N TYR A 171 10.87 -2.82 3.62
CA TYR A 171 10.81 -2.74 5.08
C TYR A 171 10.34 -4.03 5.73
N PHE A 172 9.42 -4.75 5.08
CA PHE A 172 9.00 -6.07 5.54
C PHE A 172 10.17 -7.07 5.53
N ILE A 173 10.96 -7.13 4.45
CA ILE A 173 12.19 -7.95 4.37
C ILE A 173 13.19 -7.55 5.48
N LEU A 174 13.40 -6.25 5.69
CA LEU A 174 14.32 -5.75 6.72
C LEU A 174 13.88 -6.20 8.12
N ALA A 175 12.62 -5.99 8.47
CA ALA A 175 12.06 -6.38 9.76
C ALA A 175 12.20 -7.90 10.02
N LEU A 176 11.84 -8.70 9.02
CA LEU A 176 11.96 -10.16 9.10
C LEU A 176 13.41 -10.62 9.17
N GLY A 177 14.32 -9.95 8.44
CA GLY A 177 15.76 -10.26 8.48
C GLY A 177 16.32 -10.08 9.88
N ILE A 178 15.98 -8.97 10.54
CA ILE A 178 16.38 -8.72 11.93
C ILE A 178 15.81 -9.77 12.88
N ALA A 179 14.53 -10.10 12.75
CA ALA A 179 13.91 -11.15 13.57
C ALA A 179 14.54 -12.54 13.33
N ALA A 180 14.82 -12.89 12.08
CA ALA A 180 15.45 -14.15 11.72
C ALA A 180 16.89 -14.25 12.27
N ILE A 181 17.70 -13.21 12.11
CA ILE A 181 19.06 -13.14 12.66
C ILE A 181 18.99 -13.29 14.19
N GLY A 182 18.07 -12.55 14.86
CA GLY A 182 17.87 -12.69 16.30
C GLY A 182 17.52 -14.10 16.73
N GLY A 183 16.65 -14.78 15.98
CA GLY A 183 16.29 -16.18 16.23
C GLY A 183 17.44 -17.16 16.05
N LEU A 184 18.30 -16.93 15.05
CA LEU A 184 19.46 -17.79 14.75
C LEU A 184 20.48 -17.85 15.90
N PHE A 185 20.60 -16.81 16.73
CA PHE A 185 21.49 -16.80 17.91
C PHE A 185 21.10 -17.83 18.98
N ASN A 186 19.91 -18.42 18.92
CA ASN A 186 19.49 -19.49 19.80
C ASN A 186 19.84 -20.90 19.26
N LEU A 187 20.38 -21.05 18.05
CA LEU A 187 20.66 -22.36 17.46
C LEU A 187 21.96 -23.00 17.97
N PRO A 188 23.08 -22.29 18.17
CA PRO A 188 24.33 -22.91 18.58
C PRO A 188 24.23 -23.71 19.87
N GLN A 189 23.42 -23.23 20.82
CA GLN A 189 23.24 -23.90 22.13
C GLN A 189 22.54 -25.23 22.02
N TRP A 190 21.66 -25.44 21.00
CA TRP A 190 21.03 -26.75 20.73
C TRP A 190 22.03 -27.85 20.32
N TYR A 191 23.22 -27.42 19.87
CA TYR A 191 24.32 -28.32 19.44
C TYR A 191 25.52 -28.27 20.35
N GLY A 192 25.35 -27.78 21.57
CA GLY A 192 26.36 -27.86 22.62
C GLY A 192 27.34 -26.67 22.68
N PHE A 193 27.17 -25.64 21.86
CA PHE A 193 28.01 -24.43 21.91
C PHE A 193 27.50 -23.48 22.99
N GLU A 194 28.40 -23.02 23.86
CA GLU A 194 28.08 -22.06 24.91
C GLU A 194 28.18 -20.62 24.37
N LEU A 195 27.12 -20.16 23.72
CA LEU A 195 27.00 -18.80 23.23
C LEU A 195 25.80 -18.13 23.92
N TYR A 196 25.99 -16.95 24.50
CA TYR A 196 24.90 -16.22 25.11
C TYR A 196 23.89 -15.76 24.02
N PRO A 197 22.57 -15.97 24.20
CA PRO A 197 21.56 -15.71 23.17
C PRO A 197 21.19 -14.22 23.04
N TYR A 198 22.16 -13.38 22.71
CA TYR A 198 21.99 -11.92 22.53
C TYR A 198 20.93 -11.57 21.49
N GLY A 199 20.72 -12.44 20.52
CA GLY A 199 19.80 -12.17 19.42
C GLY A 199 18.36 -11.92 19.86
N ASN A 200 17.94 -12.48 21.01
CA ASN A 200 16.59 -12.24 21.51
C ASN A 200 16.34 -10.76 21.89
N PHE A 201 17.39 -10.02 22.25
CA PHE A 201 17.32 -8.57 22.50
C PHE A 201 17.17 -7.75 21.20
N VAL A 202 17.51 -8.33 20.06
CA VAL A 202 17.40 -7.64 18.77
C VAL A 202 15.99 -7.79 18.17
N ILE A 203 15.26 -8.85 18.56
CA ILE A 203 13.93 -9.15 18.03
C ILE A 203 12.93 -8.03 18.29
N PHE A 204 13.09 -7.23 19.36
CA PHE A 204 12.19 -6.11 19.64
C PHE A 204 12.19 -5.03 18.54
N LEU A 205 13.24 -4.96 17.70
CA LEU A 205 13.29 -4.05 16.56
C LEU A 205 12.29 -4.43 15.46
N TYR A 206 11.92 -5.72 15.36
CA TYR A 206 10.96 -6.20 14.35
C TYR A 206 9.62 -5.44 14.42
N PRO A 207 8.89 -5.40 15.55
CA PRO A 207 7.62 -4.69 15.61
C PRO A 207 7.78 -3.18 15.40
N LEU A 208 8.89 -2.57 15.78
CA LEU A 208 9.14 -1.14 15.54
C LEU A 208 9.30 -0.83 14.05
N ILE A 209 10.03 -1.67 13.31
CA ILE A 209 10.22 -1.50 11.87
C ILE A 209 8.91 -1.73 11.11
N ILE A 210 8.13 -2.74 11.50
CA ILE A 210 6.80 -2.97 10.90
C ILE A 210 5.86 -1.80 11.22
N ALA A 211 5.85 -1.29 12.45
CA ALA A 211 5.07 -0.11 12.81
C ALA A 211 5.46 1.12 11.98
N PHE A 212 6.76 1.35 11.77
CA PHE A 212 7.26 2.39 10.88
C PHE A 212 6.80 2.20 9.43
N ALA A 213 6.86 0.96 8.90
CA ALA A 213 6.41 0.66 7.55
C ALA A 213 4.91 0.86 7.37
N ILE A 214 4.11 0.56 8.40
CA ILE A 214 2.66 0.82 8.41
C ILE A 214 2.39 2.33 8.34
N THR A 215 3.04 3.12 9.19
CA THR A 215 2.79 4.56 9.28
C THR A 215 3.30 5.33 8.07
N ARG A 216 4.47 5.00 7.57
CA ARG A 216 5.14 5.77 6.52
C ARG A 216 4.76 5.33 5.10
N TYR A 217 4.53 4.04 4.89
CA TYR A 217 4.31 3.46 3.57
C TYR A 217 3.00 2.70 3.45
N HIS A 218 2.10 2.86 4.42
CA HIS A 218 0.79 2.20 4.44
C HIS A 218 0.87 0.68 4.22
N LEU A 219 1.87 0.03 4.84
CA LEU A 219 1.97 -1.43 4.82
C LEU A 219 0.67 -2.03 5.32
N PHE A 220 0.17 -3.10 4.68
CA PHE A 220 -1.16 -3.68 4.88
C PHE A 220 -2.33 -2.74 4.50
N ASN A 221 -2.07 -1.72 3.65
CA ASN A 221 -3.04 -0.67 3.29
C ASN A 221 -3.66 0.04 4.51
N ILE A 222 -2.91 0.12 5.60
CA ILE A 222 -3.32 0.76 6.83
C ILE A 222 -2.81 2.20 6.80
N LYS A 223 -3.74 3.15 6.79
CA LYS A 223 -3.45 4.54 7.07
C LYS A 223 -3.51 4.72 8.58
N VAL A 224 -2.38 4.94 9.21
CA VAL A 224 -2.27 5.15 10.65
C VAL A 224 -1.90 6.60 10.91
N ILE A 225 -2.66 7.22 11.77
CA ILE A 225 -2.30 8.52 12.31
C ILE A 225 -1.29 8.27 13.43
N LEU A 226 -0.14 8.94 13.37
CA LEU A 226 0.92 8.84 14.38
C LEU A 226 0.39 9.00 15.82
N THR A 227 -0.67 9.77 15.96
CA THR A 227 -1.42 10.00 17.19
C THR A 227 -1.98 8.72 17.82
N GLU A 228 -2.55 7.80 17.02
CA GLU A 228 -3.09 6.53 17.53
C GLU A 228 -1.99 5.67 18.14
N MET A 229 -0.82 5.61 17.49
CA MET A 229 0.32 4.86 18.00
C MET A 229 0.86 5.46 19.29
N LEU A 230 1.01 6.79 19.34
CA LEU A 230 1.47 7.50 20.55
C LEU A 230 0.50 7.27 21.72
N VAL A 231 -0.81 7.44 21.49
CA VAL A 231 -1.83 7.21 22.51
C VAL A 231 -1.81 5.75 22.95
N GLY A 232 -1.70 4.79 22.02
CA GLY A 232 -1.60 3.38 22.36
C GLY A 232 -0.38 3.04 23.23
N VAL A 233 0.82 3.48 22.83
CA VAL A 233 2.06 3.23 23.58
C VAL A 233 2.00 3.88 24.97
N MET A 234 1.58 5.14 25.06
CA MET A 234 1.44 5.83 26.35
C MET A 234 0.39 5.18 27.25
N GLY A 235 -0.75 4.76 26.67
CA GLY A 235 -1.77 4.03 27.41
C GLY A 235 -1.24 2.73 28.02
N ILE A 236 -0.45 1.99 27.28
CA ILE A 236 0.20 0.75 27.76
C ILE A 236 1.19 1.05 28.91
N LEU A 237 2.02 2.08 28.75
CA LEU A 237 2.98 2.46 29.80
C LEU A 237 2.26 2.85 31.10
N LEU A 238 1.18 3.62 30.99
CA LEU A 238 0.35 4.00 32.13
C LEU A 238 -0.35 2.78 32.76
N LEU A 239 -0.83 1.84 31.96
CA LEU A 239 -1.42 0.60 32.46
C LEU A 239 -0.39 -0.27 33.22
N ILE A 240 0.82 -0.40 32.71
CA ILE A 240 1.94 -1.09 33.39
C ILE A 240 2.23 -0.39 34.73
N GLN A 241 2.21 0.92 34.77
CA GLN A 241 2.40 1.69 36.01
C GLN A 241 1.35 1.37 37.08
N VAL A 242 0.06 1.16 36.68
CA VAL A 242 -1.00 0.74 37.62
C VAL A 242 -0.65 -0.60 38.29
N PHE A 243 -0.15 -1.57 37.53
CA PHE A 243 0.20 -2.89 38.07
C PHE A 243 1.49 -2.87 38.92
N LEU A 244 2.43 -2.02 38.59
CA LEU A 244 3.72 -1.91 39.30
C LEU A 244 3.64 -1.01 40.55
N ALA A 245 2.54 -0.30 40.75
CA ALA A 245 2.39 0.63 41.87
C ALA A 245 2.47 -0.10 43.24
N PRO A 246 3.34 0.34 44.16
CA PRO A 246 3.66 -0.41 45.37
C PRO A 246 2.58 -0.35 46.43
N THR A 247 1.77 0.71 46.47
CA THR A 247 0.72 0.93 47.49
C THR A 247 -0.66 1.11 46.86
N LEU A 248 -1.72 0.86 47.65
CA LEU A 248 -3.09 1.00 47.19
C LEU A 248 -3.42 2.44 46.73
N THR A 249 -2.94 3.43 47.46
CA THR A 249 -3.11 4.85 47.10
C THR A 249 -2.47 5.18 45.73
N TRP A 250 -1.25 4.69 45.51
CA TRP A 250 -0.58 4.85 44.20
C TRP A 250 -1.28 4.11 43.06
N ARG A 251 -1.87 2.92 43.33
CA ARG A 251 -2.68 2.19 42.34
C ARG A 251 -3.93 2.96 41.95
N ILE A 252 -4.65 3.50 42.92
CA ILE A 252 -5.88 4.28 42.67
C ILE A 252 -5.56 5.54 41.86
N SER A 253 -4.50 6.30 42.23
CA SER A 253 -4.11 7.49 41.49
C SER A 253 -3.61 7.17 40.08
N SER A 254 -2.81 6.11 39.91
CA SER A 254 -2.36 5.66 38.59
C SER A 254 -3.52 5.18 37.70
N LEU A 255 -4.51 4.50 38.29
CA LEU A 255 -5.71 4.10 37.57
C LEU A 255 -6.55 5.31 37.13
N ALA A 256 -6.70 6.32 38.00
CA ALA A 256 -7.42 7.55 37.64
C ALA A 256 -6.70 8.30 36.49
N ILE A 257 -5.38 8.39 36.53
CA ILE A 257 -4.57 8.99 35.45
C ILE A 257 -4.72 8.18 34.15
N PHE A 258 -4.67 6.86 34.22
CA PHE A 258 -4.86 5.98 33.07
C PHE A 258 -6.26 6.16 32.42
N LEU A 259 -7.32 6.18 33.20
CA LEU A 259 -8.69 6.38 32.71
C LEU A 259 -8.86 7.78 32.09
N PHE A 260 -8.32 8.82 32.73
CA PHE A 260 -8.31 10.17 32.19
C PHE A 260 -7.54 10.25 30.86
N PHE A 261 -6.38 9.59 30.80
CA PHE A 261 -5.59 9.50 29.56
C PHE A 261 -6.32 8.76 28.45
N CYS A 262 -7.03 7.66 28.77
CA CYS A 262 -7.87 6.94 27.80
C CYS A 262 -8.97 7.83 27.23
N PHE A 263 -9.63 8.64 28.08
CA PHE A 263 -10.65 9.59 27.64
C PHE A 263 -10.06 10.66 26.70
N LEU A 264 -8.95 11.30 27.08
CA LEU A 264 -8.28 12.30 26.24
C LEU A 264 -7.73 11.69 24.95
N GLY A 265 -7.15 10.49 25.03
CA GLY A 265 -6.64 9.76 23.89
C GLY A 265 -7.72 9.44 22.87
N HIS A 266 -8.89 9.01 23.35
CA HIS A 266 -10.05 8.79 22.48
C HIS A 266 -10.50 10.07 21.75
N GLN A 267 -10.59 11.20 22.46
CA GLN A 267 -10.92 12.50 21.87
C GLN A 267 -9.90 12.91 20.81
N LEU A 268 -8.61 12.76 21.12
CA LEU A 268 -7.52 13.12 20.21
C LEU A 268 -7.51 12.26 18.94
N ILE A 269 -7.76 10.96 19.07
CA ILE A 269 -7.87 10.03 17.95
C ILE A 269 -9.04 10.43 17.05
N ASN A 270 -10.22 10.68 17.63
CA ASN A 270 -11.40 11.09 16.86
C ASN A 270 -11.17 12.40 16.09
N TYR A 271 -10.57 13.41 16.75
CA TYR A 271 -10.21 14.68 16.11
C TYR A 271 -9.26 14.48 14.95
N SER A 272 -8.24 13.65 15.13
CA SER A 272 -7.22 13.33 14.12
C SER A 272 -7.85 12.60 12.91
N HIS A 273 -8.81 11.69 13.13
CA HIS A 273 -9.56 11.03 12.05
C HIS A 273 -10.45 11.99 11.26
N GLU A 274 -11.12 12.92 11.93
CA GLU A 274 -11.92 13.95 11.24
C GLU A 274 -11.04 14.83 10.35
N GLU A 275 -9.88 15.23 10.85
CA GLU A 275 -8.93 16.06 10.08
C GLU A 275 -8.41 15.30 8.85
N GLU A 276 -8.06 14.01 9.00
CA GLU A 276 -7.62 13.18 7.87
C GLU A 276 -8.73 13.03 6.82
N LYS A 277 -9.97 12.78 7.25
CA LYS A 277 -11.12 12.69 6.34
C LYS A 277 -11.33 13.99 5.55
N LYS A 278 -11.24 15.14 6.21
CA LYS A 278 -11.31 16.45 5.54
C LYS A 278 -10.19 16.64 4.53
N ARG A 279 -8.95 16.21 4.84
CA ARG A 279 -7.81 16.25 3.91
C ARG A 279 -8.03 15.35 2.69
N GLU A 280 -8.53 14.12 2.89
CA GLU A 280 -8.84 13.21 1.78
C GLU A 280 -9.94 13.75 0.86
N GLU A 281 -10.98 14.36 1.43
CA GLU A 281 -12.05 15.00 0.66
C GLU A 281 -11.51 16.19 -0.16
N ALA A 282 -10.66 17.01 0.45
CA ALA A 282 -10.01 18.15 -0.22
C ALA A 282 -9.09 17.67 -1.37
N GLU A 283 -8.33 16.59 -1.17
CA GLU A 283 -7.47 16.01 -2.21
C GLU A 283 -8.30 15.47 -3.39
N LYS A 284 -9.39 14.74 -3.09
CA LYS A 284 -10.33 14.27 -4.13
C LYS A 284 -10.95 15.40 -4.93
N LEU A 285 -11.34 16.49 -4.25
CA LEU A 285 -11.87 17.70 -4.92
C LEU A 285 -10.83 18.35 -5.80
N ALA A 286 -9.58 18.50 -5.32
CA ALA A 286 -8.49 19.07 -6.10
C ALA A 286 -8.16 18.26 -7.37
N ILE A 287 -8.17 16.92 -7.28
CA ILE A 287 -7.99 16.03 -8.43
C ILE A 287 -9.13 16.20 -9.44
N ARG A 288 -10.38 16.28 -8.95
CA ARG A 288 -11.56 16.47 -9.79
C ARG A 288 -11.53 17.85 -10.49
N GLU A 289 -11.13 18.88 -9.77
CA GLU A 289 -11.00 20.23 -10.33
C GLU A 289 -9.94 20.29 -11.44
N ARG A 290 -8.78 19.66 -11.25
CA ARG A 290 -7.74 19.55 -12.29
C ARG A 290 -8.26 18.86 -13.54
N ALA A 291 -8.95 17.73 -13.37
CA ALA A 291 -9.52 16.99 -14.50
C ALA A 291 -10.59 17.81 -15.27
N LEU A 292 -11.39 18.63 -14.56
CA LEU A 292 -12.35 19.54 -15.19
C LEU A 292 -11.66 20.68 -15.94
N ARG A 293 -10.60 21.27 -15.38
CA ARG A 293 -9.79 22.30 -16.05
C ARG A 293 -9.16 21.77 -17.34
N GLU A 294 -8.56 20.58 -17.30
CA GLU A 294 -7.97 19.95 -18.49
C GLU A 294 -9.02 19.68 -19.60
N ARG A 295 -10.24 19.26 -19.21
CA ARG A 295 -11.35 19.10 -20.17
C ARG A 295 -11.81 20.43 -20.75
N ALA A 296 -11.94 21.46 -19.92
CA ALA A 296 -12.32 22.80 -20.37
C ALA A 296 -11.29 23.39 -21.35
N GLU A 297 -9.99 23.21 -21.07
CA GLU A 297 -8.91 23.62 -21.98
C GLU A 297 -8.96 22.87 -23.33
N LYS A 298 -9.19 21.57 -23.32
CA LYS A 298 -9.34 20.80 -24.57
C LYS A 298 -10.51 21.33 -25.41
N ILE A 299 -11.67 21.53 -24.78
CA ILE A 299 -12.86 22.06 -25.45
C ILE A 299 -12.59 23.47 -26.01
N ALA A 300 -11.96 24.35 -25.23
CA ALA A 300 -11.61 25.69 -25.67
C ALA A 300 -10.67 25.67 -26.90
N ASN A 301 -9.68 24.80 -26.90
CA ASN A 301 -8.76 24.63 -28.02
C ASN A 301 -9.46 24.05 -29.27
N GLU A 302 -10.39 23.13 -29.11
CA GLU A 302 -11.22 22.59 -30.22
C GLU A 302 -12.11 23.70 -30.82
N TYR A 303 -12.78 24.47 -29.97
CA TYR A 303 -13.57 25.64 -30.45
C TYR A 303 -12.72 26.63 -31.21
N LYS A 304 -11.53 26.97 -30.71
CA LYS A 304 -10.60 27.88 -31.39
C LYS A 304 -10.20 27.35 -32.77
N ARG A 305 -9.83 26.07 -32.86
CA ARG A 305 -9.49 25.45 -34.16
C ARG A 305 -10.68 25.44 -35.14
N LEU A 306 -11.88 25.17 -34.63
CA LEU A 306 -13.09 25.18 -35.45
C LEU A 306 -13.38 26.58 -35.98
N ASP A 307 -13.23 27.61 -35.16
CA ASP A 307 -13.43 28.99 -35.54
C ASP A 307 -12.39 29.50 -36.57
N GLU A 308 -11.11 29.14 -36.36
CA GLU A 308 -10.04 29.39 -37.34
C GLU A 308 -10.32 28.69 -38.68
N THR A 309 -10.77 27.43 -38.66
CA THR A 309 -11.11 26.67 -39.86
C THR A 309 -12.31 27.28 -40.59
N LYS A 310 -13.37 27.66 -39.83
CA LYS A 310 -14.55 28.37 -40.39
C LYS A 310 -14.16 29.65 -41.09
N THR A 311 -13.33 30.48 -40.43
CA THR A 311 -12.86 31.76 -40.98
C THR A 311 -12.05 31.56 -42.27
N MET A 312 -11.12 30.61 -42.26
CA MET A 312 -10.32 30.28 -43.44
C MET A 312 -11.20 29.77 -44.60
N PHE A 313 -12.15 28.90 -44.31
CA PHE A 313 -13.08 28.33 -45.30
C PHE A 313 -13.92 29.49 -45.97
N LEU A 314 -14.50 30.35 -45.16
CA LEU A 314 -15.30 31.50 -45.66
C LEU A 314 -14.45 32.44 -46.51
N SER A 315 -13.22 32.74 -46.10
CA SER A 315 -12.30 33.56 -46.88
C SER A 315 -11.94 32.96 -48.24
N LEU A 316 -11.58 31.66 -48.26
CA LEU A 316 -11.24 30.93 -49.47
C LEU A 316 -12.44 30.83 -50.42
N ALA A 317 -13.63 30.46 -49.89
CA ALA A 317 -14.85 30.31 -50.67
C ALA A 317 -15.23 31.63 -51.32
N SER A 318 -15.18 32.74 -50.59
CA SER A 318 -15.47 34.07 -51.11
C SER A 318 -14.49 34.50 -52.20
N HIS A 319 -13.19 34.24 -52.02
CA HIS A 319 -12.21 34.54 -53.08
C HIS A 319 -12.45 33.68 -54.34
N GLN A 320 -12.73 32.40 -54.19
CA GLN A 320 -13.00 31.49 -55.29
C GLN A 320 -14.33 31.79 -56.03
N LEU A 321 -15.32 32.36 -55.33
CA LEU A 321 -16.58 32.79 -55.93
C LEU A 321 -16.45 34.17 -56.63
N ARG A 322 -15.69 35.10 -56.05
CA ARG A 322 -15.54 36.46 -56.61
C ARG A 322 -14.92 36.44 -58.02
N THR A 323 -13.89 35.60 -58.22
CA THR A 323 -13.17 35.53 -59.51
C THR A 323 -14.07 35.19 -60.68
N PRO A 324 -14.87 34.08 -60.69
CA PRO A 324 -15.77 33.74 -61.81
C PRO A 324 -16.90 34.77 -61.95
N LEU A 325 -17.47 35.30 -60.85
CA LEU A 325 -18.54 36.32 -60.94
C LEU A 325 -18.05 37.62 -61.54
N SER A 326 -16.81 38.10 -61.20
CA SER A 326 -16.22 39.27 -61.80
C SER A 326 -15.92 39.04 -63.28
N SER A 327 -15.48 37.84 -63.68
CA SER A 327 -15.26 37.51 -65.07
C SER A 327 -16.60 37.48 -65.86
N MET A 328 -17.69 36.95 -65.32
CA MET A 328 -19.01 36.99 -65.87
C MET A 328 -19.50 38.42 -66.04
N LYS A 329 -19.31 39.32 -65.04
CA LYS A 329 -19.66 40.68 -65.11
C LYS A 329 -18.95 41.38 -66.31
N GLY A 330 -17.65 41.15 -66.45
CA GLY A 330 -16.87 41.69 -67.55
C GLY A 330 -17.36 41.21 -68.93
N TYR A 331 -17.73 39.99 -69.09
CA TYR A 331 -18.28 39.44 -70.33
C TYR A 331 -19.69 39.98 -70.64
N LEU A 332 -20.53 40.17 -69.64
CA LEU A 332 -21.88 40.78 -69.81
C LEU A 332 -21.78 42.24 -70.19
N GLU A 333 -20.91 43.00 -69.55
CA GLU A 333 -20.61 44.43 -69.88
C GLU A 333 -20.10 44.53 -71.31
N LEU A 334 -19.17 43.67 -71.74
CA LEU A 334 -18.67 43.65 -73.13
C LEU A 334 -19.76 43.32 -74.15
N ALA A 335 -20.66 42.39 -73.82
CA ALA A 335 -21.78 42.05 -74.70
C ALA A 335 -22.77 43.18 -74.81
N LEU A 336 -23.05 43.95 -73.78
CA LEU A 336 -23.96 45.08 -73.77
C LEU A 336 -23.33 46.34 -74.36
N SER A 337 -22.01 46.49 -74.35
CA SER A 337 -21.31 47.62 -74.91
C SER A 337 -21.48 47.82 -76.42
N GLY A 338 -21.90 46.79 -77.13
CA GLY A 338 -22.04 46.81 -78.58
C GLY A 338 -20.72 46.73 -79.37
N ASN A 339 -19.55 46.59 -78.71
CA ASN A 339 -18.23 46.50 -79.36
C ASN A 339 -18.05 45.18 -80.20
N TYR A 340 -18.82 44.19 -79.90
CA TYR A 340 -18.79 42.85 -80.59
C TYR A 340 -20.05 42.60 -81.42
N GLY A 341 -20.85 43.66 -81.67
CA GLY A 341 -22.12 43.56 -82.37
C GLY A 341 -23.28 44.07 -81.50
N LYS A 342 -24.27 44.74 -82.15
CA LYS A 342 -25.46 45.24 -81.43
C LYS A 342 -26.33 44.11 -80.95
N VAL A 343 -26.60 44.02 -79.69
CA VAL A 343 -27.58 43.10 -79.08
C VAL A 343 -28.88 43.90 -78.92
N GLU A 344 -29.96 43.47 -79.61
CA GLU A 344 -31.25 44.13 -79.59
C GLU A 344 -32.40 43.22 -79.19
N GLY A 345 -33.55 43.81 -78.83
CA GLY A 345 -34.77 43.04 -78.53
C GLY A 345 -34.69 42.16 -77.32
N LYS A 346 -35.36 41.03 -77.39
CA LYS A 346 -35.40 40.03 -76.22
C LYS A 346 -34.03 39.57 -75.75
N ALA A 347 -33.04 39.46 -76.65
CA ALA A 347 -31.70 39.04 -76.28
C ALA A 347 -31.02 40.03 -75.30
N ARG A 348 -31.23 41.32 -75.53
CA ARG A 348 -30.74 42.38 -74.66
C ARG A 348 -31.39 42.30 -73.28
N GLU A 349 -32.71 42.19 -73.23
CA GLU A 349 -33.47 42.02 -71.97
C GLU A 349 -32.95 40.81 -71.15
N PHE A 350 -32.63 39.67 -71.81
CA PHE A 350 -32.06 38.52 -71.16
C PHE A 350 -30.67 38.79 -70.57
N ILE A 351 -29.78 39.40 -71.33
CA ILE A 351 -28.43 39.72 -70.90
C ILE A 351 -28.45 40.69 -69.70
N GLU A 352 -29.29 41.77 -69.79
CA GLU A 352 -29.46 42.70 -68.65
C GLU A 352 -30.02 42.00 -67.38
N SER A 353 -30.97 41.04 -67.60
CA SER A 353 -31.48 40.26 -66.45
C SER A 353 -30.39 39.39 -65.80
N VAL A 354 -29.52 38.79 -66.64
CA VAL A 354 -28.36 37.98 -66.11
C VAL A 354 -27.34 38.84 -65.45
N GLU A 355 -27.07 40.08 -65.99
CA GLU A 355 -26.18 41.09 -65.40
C GLU A 355 -26.67 41.48 -63.99
N MET A 356 -27.96 41.84 -63.87
CA MET A 356 -28.58 42.14 -62.59
C MET A 356 -28.52 40.98 -61.59
N ALA A 357 -28.69 39.70 -62.02
CA ALA A 357 -28.54 38.54 -61.18
C ALA A 357 -27.11 38.38 -60.73
N ASN A 358 -26.12 38.49 -61.60
CA ASN A 358 -24.70 38.41 -61.28
C ASN A 358 -24.25 39.47 -60.25
N GLU A 359 -24.78 40.70 -60.40
CA GLU A 359 -24.49 41.80 -59.43
C GLU A 359 -25.07 41.51 -58.07
N ARG A 360 -26.25 40.86 -57.96
CA ARG A 360 -26.82 40.42 -56.72
C ARG A 360 -25.92 39.37 -56.06
N GLU A 361 -25.42 38.34 -56.81
CA GLU A 361 -24.52 37.31 -56.33
C GLU A 361 -23.19 37.94 -55.82
N ILE A 362 -22.61 38.89 -56.54
CA ILE A 362 -21.40 39.63 -56.12
C ILE A 362 -21.62 40.32 -54.75
N ASN A 363 -22.76 41.00 -54.59
CA ASN A 363 -23.12 41.67 -53.35
C ASN A 363 -23.31 40.70 -52.22
N LEU A 364 -23.98 39.53 -52.43
CA LEU A 364 -24.17 38.47 -51.47
C LEU A 364 -22.82 37.89 -50.96
N VAL A 365 -21.87 37.65 -51.85
CA VAL A 365 -20.51 37.21 -51.53
C VAL A 365 -19.76 38.27 -50.71
N ASN A 366 -19.91 39.56 -51.02
CA ASN A 366 -19.29 40.62 -50.25
C ASN A 366 -19.92 40.76 -48.86
N ASP A 367 -21.25 40.69 -48.73
CA ASP A 367 -21.96 40.72 -47.47
C ASP A 367 -21.53 39.56 -46.55
N LEU A 368 -21.34 38.35 -47.12
CA LEU A 368 -20.85 37.18 -46.40
C LEU A 368 -19.44 37.42 -45.82
N LEU A 369 -18.56 38.05 -46.59
CA LEU A 369 -17.21 38.42 -46.15
C LEU A 369 -17.22 39.48 -45.05
N ASP A 370 -18.08 40.51 -45.17
CA ASP A 370 -18.15 41.57 -44.18
C ASP A 370 -18.77 41.10 -42.87
N LEU A 371 -19.76 40.20 -42.92
CA LEU A 371 -20.26 39.49 -41.72
C LEU A 371 -19.15 38.70 -41.04
N ASN A 372 -18.31 38.03 -41.81
CA ASN A 372 -17.19 37.25 -41.22
C ASN A 372 -16.14 38.17 -40.59
N LYS A 373 -15.82 39.34 -41.20
CA LYS A 373 -14.89 40.33 -40.60
C LYS A 373 -15.45 40.91 -39.29
N LEU A 374 -16.75 41.22 -39.25
CA LEU A 374 -17.40 41.70 -38.03
C LEU A 374 -17.37 40.69 -36.90
N GLN A 375 -17.53 39.39 -37.18
CA GLN A 375 -17.45 38.31 -36.17
C GLN A 375 -16.03 38.09 -35.69
N THR A 376 -15.00 38.28 -36.51
CA THR A 376 -13.59 38.06 -36.15
C THR A 376 -12.90 39.31 -35.57
N GLY A 377 -13.60 40.47 -35.50
CA GLY A 377 -13.07 41.69 -34.91
C GLY A 377 -11.93 42.34 -35.70
N LYS A 378 -11.83 42.05 -37.00
CA LYS A 378 -10.86 42.63 -37.93
C LYS A 378 -11.54 43.59 -38.90
#